data_a9a010e289d03c1cb1d3fc68d444cc93
#
_entry.id   a9a010e289d03c1cb1d3fc68d444cc93
#
_cell.length_a   1.000
_cell.length_b   1.000
_cell.length_c   1.000
_cell.angle_alpha   90.00
_cell.angle_beta   90.00
_cell.angle_gamma   90.00
#
_symmetry.space_group_name_H-M   'P 1'
#
loop_
_entity.id
_entity.type
_entity.pdbx_description
1 polymer ?
#
loop_
_entity_poly.entity_id
_entity_poly.type
_entity_poly.pdbx_seq_one_letter_code
_entity_poly.pdbx_strand_id
1 'polypeptide(L)'
;MMNILLVGLGPHANRIYLRFLERYYIKPALVVDLVSQKDIVEKYLHSYGITDVPCLFIDDKEKDSDKLSTEISAQLLGYIKGSNVTHAIISTEPKAHLAYADFLIENNINILMDKPITAPVDVINSSLQAEKIRLEYNDLCSKYKIQK
;
A
#
# COMPACT_ATOMS: atom_id res chain seq x y z
N MET A 1 19.81 -4.37 -1.21
CA MET A 1 19.38 -3.28 -0.30
C MET A 1 17.86 -3.27 -0.29
N MET A 2 17.21 -3.07 0.86
CA MET A 2 15.76 -3.06 0.97
C MET A 2 15.24 -1.65 0.72
N ASN A 3 14.54 -1.45 -0.40
CA ASN A 3 13.90 -0.19 -0.77
C ASN A 3 12.39 -0.32 -0.53
N ILE A 4 11.86 0.49 0.38
CA ILE A 4 10.51 0.30 0.93
C ILE A 4 9.56 1.34 0.35
N LEU A 5 8.45 0.85 -0.23
CA LEU A 5 7.27 1.63 -0.54
C LEU A 5 6.34 1.66 0.68
N LEU A 6 5.84 2.83 1.05
CA LEU A 6 4.72 2.97 1.98
C LEU A 6 3.44 3.28 1.20
N VAL A 7 2.43 2.43 1.31
CA VAL A 7 1.10 2.65 0.76
C VAL A 7 0.15 2.98 1.91
N GLY A 8 -0.28 4.24 1.95
CA GLY A 8 -1.02 4.81 3.08
C GLY A 8 -0.11 5.27 4.21
N LEU A 9 0.06 6.58 4.35
CA LEU A 9 0.83 7.19 5.45
C LEU A 9 -0.10 8.01 6.37
N GLY A 10 -1.18 7.37 6.81
CA GLY A 10 -2.06 7.93 7.83
C GLY A 10 -1.46 7.90 9.25
N PRO A 11 -2.23 8.31 10.26
CA PRO A 11 -1.76 8.38 11.67
C PRO A 11 -1.21 7.04 12.19
N HIS A 12 -1.81 5.92 11.77
CA HIS A 12 -1.35 4.58 12.17
C HIS A 12 0.02 4.27 11.57
N ALA A 13 0.15 4.40 10.25
CA ALA A 13 1.40 4.14 9.54
C ALA A 13 2.55 5.05 10.01
N ASN A 14 2.25 6.33 10.28
CA ASN A 14 3.22 7.25 10.86
C ASN A 14 3.73 6.76 12.22
N ARG A 15 2.82 6.38 13.12
CA ARG A 15 3.18 5.97 14.50
C ARG A 15 3.92 4.64 14.54
N ILE A 16 3.59 3.70 13.66
CA ILE A 16 4.15 2.34 13.68
C ILE A 16 5.31 2.23 12.68
N TYR A 17 5.04 2.43 11.40
CA TYR A 17 5.99 2.09 10.33
C TYR A 17 7.01 3.19 10.07
N LEU A 18 6.58 4.44 9.89
CA LEU A 18 7.52 5.53 9.60
C LEU A 18 8.47 5.75 10.78
N ARG A 19 7.95 5.73 12.00
CA ARG A 19 8.77 5.82 13.22
C ARG A 19 9.72 4.63 13.37
N PHE A 20 9.29 3.42 13.00
CA PHE A 20 10.17 2.25 13.02
C PHE A 20 11.30 2.40 11.99
N LEU A 21 10.99 2.78 10.76
CA LEU A 21 11.98 2.98 9.71
C LEU A 21 13.01 4.05 10.11
N GLU A 22 12.53 5.19 10.63
CA GLU A 22 13.40 6.26 11.13
C GLU A 22 14.37 5.77 12.22
N ARG A 23 13.88 4.98 13.18
CA ARG A 23 14.71 4.41 14.25
C ARG A 23 15.88 3.56 13.72
N TYR A 24 15.73 2.97 12.54
CA TYR A 24 16.76 2.17 11.88
C TYR A 24 17.45 2.92 10.74
N TYR A 25 17.27 4.25 10.66
CA TYR A 25 17.85 5.10 9.62
C TYR A 25 17.47 4.67 8.20
N ILE A 26 16.27 4.11 8.03
CA ILE A 26 15.73 3.70 6.73
C ILE A 26 14.75 4.77 6.27
N LYS A 27 15.00 5.38 5.11
CA LYS A 27 14.02 6.24 4.44
C LYS A 27 13.13 5.40 3.54
N PRO A 28 11.82 5.72 3.46
CA PRO A 28 10.98 5.18 2.40
C PRO A 28 11.57 5.53 1.03
N ALA A 29 11.50 4.61 0.09
CA ALA A 29 11.92 4.86 -1.30
C ALA A 29 10.79 5.49 -2.13
N LEU A 30 9.56 5.32 -1.68
CA LEU A 30 8.34 5.85 -2.32
C LEU A 30 7.22 5.90 -1.28
N VAL A 31 6.36 6.91 -1.38
CA VAL A 31 5.09 6.97 -0.63
C VAL A 31 3.94 7.07 -1.62
N VAL A 32 2.87 6.30 -1.39
CA VAL A 32 1.61 6.38 -2.14
C VAL A 32 0.48 6.66 -1.18
N ASP A 33 -0.34 7.67 -1.46
CA ASP A 33 -1.53 7.99 -0.69
C ASP A 33 -2.58 8.68 -1.56
N LEU A 34 -3.72 9.04 -0.98
CA LEU A 34 -4.76 9.81 -1.65
C LEU A 34 -4.40 11.30 -1.74
N VAL A 35 -4.92 11.97 -2.75
CA VAL A 35 -4.74 13.44 -2.91
C VAL A 35 -5.20 14.19 -1.67
N SER A 36 -6.31 13.79 -1.05
CA SER A 36 -6.83 14.39 0.18
C SER A 36 -5.90 14.24 1.39
N GLN A 37 -4.94 13.31 1.37
CA GLN A 37 -4.00 13.07 2.46
C GLN A 37 -2.64 13.78 2.27
N LYS A 38 -2.46 14.49 1.16
CA LYS A 38 -1.18 15.08 0.77
C LYS A 38 -0.54 15.91 1.88
N ASP A 39 -1.25 16.88 2.44
CA ASP A 39 -0.71 17.79 3.46
C ASP A 39 -0.29 17.03 4.74
N ILE A 40 -1.03 15.98 5.11
CA ILE A 40 -0.71 15.14 6.27
C ILE A 40 0.54 14.30 6.00
N VAL A 41 0.64 13.71 4.82
CA VAL A 41 1.80 12.91 4.39
C VAL A 41 3.06 13.77 4.40
N GLU A 42 3.01 14.95 3.77
CA GLU A 42 4.13 15.89 3.72
C GLU A 42 4.54 16.34 5.13
N LYS A 43 3.57 16.67 5.99
CA LYS A 43 3.83 17.01 7.38
C LYS A 43 4.54 15.89 8.15
N TYR A 44 4.11 14.64 7.97
CA TYR A 44 4.75 13.49 8.62
C TYR A 44 6.18 13.30 8.12
N LEU A 45 6.40 13.29 6.82
CA LEU A 45 7.75 13.17 6.26
C LEU A 45 8.69 14.28 6.76
N HIS A 46 8.24 15.53 6.72
CA HIS A 46 9.02 16.67 7.21
C HIS A 46 9.34 16.55 8.70
N SER A 47 8.44 16.01 9.53
CA SER A 47 8.69 15.83 10.97
C SER A 47 9.85 14.88 11.29
N TYR A 48 10.23 14.02 10.33
CA TYR A 48 11.39 13.14 10.39
C TYR A 48 12.57 13.63 9.53
N GLY A 49 12.51 14.86 9.02
CA GLY A 49 13.57 15.43 8.17
C GLY A 49 13.65 14.77 6.78
N ILE A 50 12.59 14.11 6.33
CA ILE A 50 12.51 13.45 5.03
C ILE A 50 11.88 14.43 4.03
N THR A 51 12.67 14.92 3.09
CA THR A 51 12.26 15.94 2.10
C THR A 51 12.43 15.51 0.64
N ASP A 52 13.10 14.37 0.42
CA ASP A 52 13.57 13.91 -0.89
C ASP A 52 12.91 12.60 -1.36
N VAL A 53 11.84 12.16 -0.66
CA VAL A 53 11.11 10.94 -1.03
C VAL A 53 10.05 11.27 -2.08
N PRO A 54 10.03 10.58 -3.24
CA PRO A 54 8.96 10.72 -4.20
C PRO A 54 7.63 10.28 -3.60
N CYS A 55 6.57 11.05 -3.90
CA CYS A 55 5.21 10.74 -3.49
C CYS A 55 4.30 10.65 -4.71
N LEU A 56 3.50 9.60 -4.78
CA LEU A 56 2.43 9.45 -5.75
C LEU A 56 1.09 9.63 -5.04
N PHE A 57 0.35 10.68 -5.39
CA PHE A 57 -0.99 10.93 -4.84
C PHE A 57 -2.06 10.52 -5.84
N ILE A 58 -2.96 9.64 -5.40
CA ILE A 58 -4.02 9.02 -6.20
C ILE A 58 -5.35 9.71 -5.93
N ASP A 59 -6.17 9.89 -6.96
CA ASP A 59 -7.50 10.49 -6.85
C ASP A 59 -8.37 9.72 -5.84
N ASP A 60 -9.04 10.43 -4.95
CA ASP A 60 -9.86 9.88 -3.87
C ASP A 60 -11.01 8.97 -4.34
N LYS A 61 -11.44 9.09 -5.59
CA LYS A 61 -12.45 8.21 -6.18
C LYS A 61 -11.99 6.74 -6.31
N GLU A 62 -10.68 6.52 -6.32
CA GLU A 62 -10.07 5.18 -6.46
C GLU A 62 -9.97 4.42 -5.12
N LYS A 63 -10.26 5.06 -3.99
CA LYS A 63 -10.04 4.51 -2.63
C LYS A 63 -10.76 3.21 -2.32
N ASP A 64 -11.90 2.95 -2.97
CA ASP A 64 -12.74 1.77 -2.72
C ASP A 64 -12.71 0.77 -3.90
N SER A 65 -11.76 0.90 -4.81
CA SER A 65 -11.63 0.01 -5.96
C SER A 65 -10.95 -1.32 -5.59
N ASP A 66 -11.54 -2.43 -6.02
CA ASP A 66 -10.94 -3.79 -5.84
C ASP A 66 -9.69 -3.99 -6.70
N LYS A 67 -9.45 -3.12 -7.69
CA LYS A 67 -8.27 -3.14 -8.58
C LYS A 67 -7.82 -1.71 -8.88
N LEU A 68 -6.52 -1.53 -9.02
CA LEU A 68 -5.98 -0.28 -9.52
C LEU A 68 -6.36 -0.09 -10.99
N SER A 69 -6.73 1.14 -11.37
CA SER A 69 -6.96 1.47 -12.77
C SER A 69 -5.68 1.27 -13.60
N THR A 70 -5.82 1.10 -14.91
CA THR A 70 -4.68 0.93 -15.82
C THR A 70 -3.72 2.12 -15.74
N GLU A 71 -4.27 3.33 -15.60
CA GLU A 71 -3.48 4.55 -15.49
C GLU A 71 -2.65 4.57 -14.21
N ILE A 72 -3.27 4.30 -13.05
CA ILE A 72 -2.57 4.25 -11.75
C ILE A 72 -1.54 3.13 -11.75
N SER A 73 -1.90 1.96 -12.28
CA SER A 73 -0.97 0.82 -12.39
C SER A 73 0.29 1.17 -13.19
N ALA A 74 0.13 1.87 -14.31
CA ALA A 74 1.26 2.30 -15.14
C ALA A 74 2.12 3.35 -14.42
N GLN A 75 1.50 4.34 -13.79
CA GLN A 75 2.22 5.36 -13.00
C GLN A 75 2.98 4.74 -11.84
N LEU A 76 2.31 3.91 -11.03
CA LEU A 76 2.91 3.25 -9.88
C LEU A 76 4.07 2.34 -10.28
N LEU A 77 3.93 1.59 -11.38
CA LEU A 77 5.01 0.76 -11.90
C LEU A 77 6.23 1.60 -12.32
N GLY A 78 6.00 2.78 -12.92
CA GLY A 78 7.08 3.72 -13.25
C GLY A 78 7.84 4.18 -11.99
N TYR A 79 7.13 4.57 -10.96
CA TYR A 79 7.72 4.96 -9.67
C TYR A 79 8.45 3.80 -8.97
N ILE A 80 7.86 2.60 -8.96
CA ILE A 80 8.49 1.39 -8.39
C ILE A 80 9.84 1.10 -9.05
N LYS A 81 9.88 1.15 -10.37
CA LYS A 81 11.12 0.94 -11.13
C LYS A 81 12.14 2.06 -10.90
N GLY A 82 11.69 3.32 -10.96
CA GLY A 82 12.56 4.48 -10.74
C GLY A 82 13.19 4.53 -9.35
N SER A 83 12.46 4.07 -8.32
CA SER A 83 12.91 4.01 -6.92
C SER A 83 13.52 2.66 -6.53
N ASN A 84 13.63 1.71 -7.46
CA ASN A 84 14.12 0.34 -7.21
C ASN A 84 13.41 -0.33 -6.00
N VAL A 85 12.09 -0.16 -5.89
CA VAL A 85 11.30 -0.73 -4.79
C VAL A 85 11.41 -2.25 -4.78
N THR A 86 11.63 -2.84 -3.61
CA THR A 86 11.73 -4.29 -3.39
C THR A 86 10.73 -4.81 -2.37
N HIS A 87 10.26 -3.94 -1.50
CA HIS A 87 9.32 -4.25 -0.43
C HIS A 87 8.27 -3.16 -0.33
N ALA A 88 7.08 -3.51 0.11
CA ALA A 88 6.01 -2.55 0.37
C ALA A 88 5.36 -2.81 1.72
N ILE A 89 4.95 -1.73 2.39
CA ILE A 89 4.09 -1.77 3.57
C ILE A 89 2.76 -1.17 3.15
N ILE A 90 1.66 -1.94 3.28
CA ILE A 90 0.30 -1.50 2.96
C ILE A 90 -0.42 -1.21 4.27
N SER A 91 -0.77 0.05 4.49
CA SER A 91 -1.44 0.56 5.70
C SER A 91 -2.52 1.58 5.36
N THR A 92 -3.31 1.25 4.34
CA THR A 92 -4.47 2.02 3.89
C THR A 92 -5.75 1.59 4.63
N GLU A 93 -6.89 2.12 4.21
CA GLU A 93 -8.18 1.52 4.56
C GLU A 93 -8.26 0.08 4.03
N PRO A 94 -8.82 -0.87 4.81
CA PRO A 94 -8.84 -2.30 4.43
C PRO A 94 -9.46 -2.63 3.07
N LYS A 95 -10.39 -1.81 2.60
CA LYS A 95 -11.02 -1.98 1.27
C LYS A 95 -10.04 -1.84 0.12
N ALA A 96 -9.01 -1.00 0.29
CA ALA A 96 -7.98 -0.78 -0.74
C ALA A 96 -6.85 -1.82 -0.69
N HIS A 97 -6.77 -2.63 0.35
CA HIS A 97 -5.66 -3.59 0.55
C HIS A 97 -5.51 -4.54 -0.63
N LEU A 98 -6.63 -5.14 -1.09
CA LEU A 98 -6.61 -6.12 -2.17
C LEU A 98 -6.00 -5.57 -3.46
N ALA A 99 -6.42 -4.36 -3.86
CA ALA A 99 -5.96 -3.74 -5.10
C ALA A 99 -4.43 -3.54 -5.12
N TYR A 100 -3.88 -3.04 -4.02
CA TYR A 100 -2.43 -2.84 -3.90
C TYR A 100 -1.68 -4.16 -3.74
N ALA A 101 -2.19 -5.09 -2.91
CA ALA A 101 -1.53 -6.37 -2.70
C ALA A 101 -1.42 -7.18 -3.98
N ASP A 102 -2.51 -7.26 -4.75
CA ASP A 102 -2.56 -7.96 -6.02
C ASP A 102 -1.54 -7.40 -7.02
N PHE A 103 -1.57 -6.08 -7.21
CA PHE A 103 -0.64 -5.38 -8.09
C PHE A 103 0.83 -5.57 -7.67
N LEU A 104 1.14 -5.44 -6.39
CA LEU A 104 2.52 -5.54 -5.89
C LEU A 104 3.06 -6.97 -5.98
N ILE A 105 2.24 -7.97 -5.66
CA ILE A 105 2.60 -9.38 -5.84
C ILE A 105 2.88 -9.68 -7.31
N GLU A 106 2.02 -9.27 -8.23
CA GLU A 106 2.21 -9.46 -9.67
C GLU A 106 3.51 -8.83 -10.20
N ASN A 107 4.00 -7.79 -9.51
CA ASN A 107 5.27 -7.13 -9.85
C ASN A 107 6.47 -7.61 -9.01
N ASN A 108 6.37 -8.75 -8.33
CA ASN A 108 7.42 -9.37 -7.52
C ASN A 108 7.90 -8.50 -6.33
N ILE A 109 7.04 -7.65 -5.78
CA ILE A 109 7.31 -6.87 -4.58
C ILE A 109 6.88 -7.67 -3.35
N ASN A 110 7.78 -7.81 -2.37
CA ASN A 110 7.44 -8.40 -1.09
C ASN A 110 6.55 -7.45 -0.29
N ILE A 111 5.48 -7.95 0.33
CA ILE A 111 4.53 -7.11 1.04
C ILE A 111 4.44 -7.45 2.53
N LEU A 112 4.31 -6.40 3.34
CA LEU A 112 3.79 -6.40 4.69
C LEU A 112 2.48 -5.62 4.67
N MET A 113 1.41 -6.16 5.21
CA MET A 113 0.09 -5.53 5.13
C MET A 113 -0.60 -5.54 6.48
N ASP A 114 -1.27 -4.44 6.82
CA ASP A 114 -2.09 -4.35 8.01
C ASP A 114 -3.30 -5.31 7.96
N LYS A 115 -3.80 -5.64 9.11
CA LYS A 115 -5.06 -6.39 9.25
C LYS A 115 -6.27 -5.45 9.15
N PRO A 116 -7.43 -5.93 8.70
CA PRO A 116 -7.64 -7.22 8.03
C PRO A 116 -6.99 -7.22 6.64
N ILE A 117 -6.62 -8.39 6.15
CA ILE A 117 -5.93 -8.51 4.86
C ILE A 117 -6.77 -7.96 3.71
N THR A 118 -8.07 -8.26 3.72
CA THR A 118 -9.04 -7.66 2.80
C THR A 118 -10.33 -7.32 3.55
N ALA A 119 -11.12 -6.40 3.03
CA ALA A 119 -12.44 -6.07 3.53
C ALA A 119 -13.36 -5.70 2.36
N PRO A 120 -14.02 -6.69 1.76
CA PRO A 120 -15.03 -6.43 0.72
C PRO A 120 -16.10 -5.44 1.20
N VAL A 121 -16.65 -4.69 0.27
CA VAL A 121 -17.75 -3.76 0.57
C VAL A 121 -18.92 -4.51 1.17
N ASP A 122 -19.55 -3.93 2.21
CA ASP A 122 -20.72 -4.48 2.91
C ASP A 122 -20.51 -5.83 3.60
N VAL A 123 -19.29 -6.14 4.00
CA VAL A 123 -18.91 -7.40 4.66
C VAL A 123 -19.69 -7.68 5.94
N ILE A 124 -20.14 -6.64 6.65
CA ILE A 124 -20.87 -6.78 7.94
C ILE A 124 -22.30 -7.28 7.73
N ASN A 125 -22.94 -6.87 6.63
CA ASN A 125 -24.35 -7.16 6.38
C ASN A 125 -24.59 -8.31 5.38
N SER A 126 -23.53 -8.85 4.79
CA SER A 126 -23.61 -9.86 3.73
C SER A 126 -22.69 -11.04 4.00
N SER A 127 -23.30 -12.21 4.26
CA SER A 127 -22.55 -13.47 4.41
C SER A 127 -21.77 -13.83 3.15
N LEU A 128 -22.29 -13.49 1.96
CA LEU A 128 -21.59 -13.69 0.68
C LEU A 128 -20.33 -12.82 0.59
N GLN A 129 -20.38 -11.58 1.05
CA GLN A 129 -19.22 -10.70 1.09
C GLN A 129 -18.21 -11.15 2.16
N ALA A 130 -18.67 -11.68 3.28
CA ALA A 130 -17.80 -12.25 4.31
C ALA A 130 -17.02 -13.48 3.77
N GLU A 131 -17.65 -14.32 2.95
CA GLU A 131 -17.01 -15.47 2.31
C GLU A 131 -15.92 -15.04 1.31
N LYS A 132 -16.06 -13.91 0.65
CA LYS A 132 -15.04 -13.34 -0.23
C LYS A 132 -13.70 -13.14 0.47
N ILE A 133 -13.67 -12.77 1.75
CA ILE A 133 -12.42 -12.57 2.50
C ILE A 133 -11.54 -13.82 2.40
N ARG A 134 -12.14 -14.99 2.59
CA ARG A 134 -11.42 -16.27 2.51
C ARG A 134 -10.91 -16.57 1.10
N LEU A 135 -11.73 -16.28 0.09
CA LEU A 135 -11.37 -16.48 -1.32
C LEU A 135 -10.23 -15.55 -1.75
N GLU A 136 -10.33 -14.28 -1.42
CA GLU A 136 -9.32 -13.26 -1.73
C GLU A 136 -7.99 -13.56 -1.03
N TYR A 137 -8.03 -13.97 0.24
CA TYR A 137 -6.84 -14.40 0.97
C TYR A 137 -6.15 -15.60 0.30
N ASN A 138 -6.93 -16.63 -0.07
CA ASN A 138 -6.40 -17.81 -0.73
C ASN A 138 -5.81 -17.50 -2.10
N ASP A 139 -6.43 -16.59 -2.86
CA ASP A 139 -5.94 -16.13 -4.15
C ASP A 139 -4.60 -15.40 -4.02
N LEU A 140 -4.50 -14.44 -3.11
CA LEU A 140 -3.23 -13.74 -2.80
C LEU A 140 -2.12 -14.70 -2.39
N CYS A 141 -2.43 -15.67 -1.51
CA CYS A 141 -1.45 -16.68 -1.10
C CYS A 141 -0.99 -17.56 -2.26
N SER A 142 -1.89 -17.90 -3.16
CA SER A 142 -1.57 -18.72 -4.34
C SER A 142 -0.68 -17.95 -5.31
N LYS A 143 -1.00 -16.70 -5.61
CA LYS A 143 -0.18 -15.82 -6.45
C LYS A 143 1.23 -15.64 -5.88
N TYR A 144 1.33 -15.40 -4.58
CA TYR A 144 2.63 -15.23 -3.91
C TYR A 144 3.51 -16.49 -3.97
N LYS A 145 2.92 -17.69 -3.90
CA LYS A 145 3.66 -18.96 -4.01
C LYS A 145 4.17 -19.25 -5.41
N ILE A 146 3.46 -18.81 -6.44
CA ILE A 146 3.85 -19.03 -7.84
C ILE A 146 5.07 -18.17 -8.22
N GLN A 147 5.25 -17.03 -7.55
CA GLN A 147 6.32 -16.07 -7.87
C GLN A 147 7.64 -16.33 -7.13
N LYS A 148 7.67 -17.28 -6.22
CA LYS A 148 8.88 -17.74 -5.50
C LYS A 148 9.38 -19.07 -6.01
#